data_a8efd0045f459289020e9a9241229fbb
#
_entry.id   a8efd0045f459289020e9a9241229fbb
#
_cell.length_a   1.000
_cell.length_b   1.000
_cell.length_c   1.000
_cell.angle_alpha   90.00
_cell.angle_beta   90.00
_cell.angle_gamma   90.00
#
_symmetry.space_group_name_H-M   'P 1'
#
loop_
_entity.id
_entity.type
_entity.pdbx_description
1 polymer ?
#
loop_
_entity_poly.entity_id
_entity_poly.type
_entity_poly.pdbx_seq_one_letter_code
_entity_poly.pdbx_strand_id
1 'polypeptide(L)'
;AYQNEVYNVLKDMLYNIASKYEHEYGVKFVFNINEGYEAVINDDALVNSVINHANRKGYKINLLEKPVLQAEDFGCYTKHVKSVFFFLGLGKTEALHTEHFNFDSAVLENGLEFYKILLDLEI
;
A
#
# COMPACT_ATOMS: atom_id res chain seq x y z
N ALA A 1 -0.10 9.75 0.18
CA ALA A 1 -1.33 9.80 -0.64
C ALA A 1 -1.47 8.48 -1.39
N TYR A 2 -2.70 8.03 -1.64
CA TYR A 2 -2.95 6.82 -2.44
C TYR A 2 -3.19 7.13 -3.93
N GLN A 3 -2.94 8.38 -4.34
CA GLN A 3 -2.90 8.82 -5.75
C GLN A 3 -1.88 9.94 -5.88
N ASN A 4 -1.12 9.93 -6.97
CA ASN A 4 -0.05 10.90 -7.19
C ASN A 4 -0.59 12.33 -7.38
N GLU A 5 -1.78 12.47 -7.98
CA GLU A 5 -2.47 13.75 -8.14
C GLU A 5 -2.79 14.38 -6.78
N VAL A 6 -3.24 13.58 -5.82
CA VAL A 6 -3.52 14.05 -4.45
C VAL A 6 -2.24 14.50 -3.76
N TYR A 7 -1.13 13.80 -3.97
CA TYR A 7 0.17 14.21 -3.43
C TYR A 7 0.58 15.59 -3.93
N ASN A 8 0.47 15.84 -5.23
CA ASN A 8 0.82 17.12 -5.84
C ASN A 8 -0.07 18.26 -5.31
N VAL A 9 -1.37 18.03 -5.22
CA VAL A 9 -2.30 19.01 -4.62
C VAL A 9 -1.93 19.34 -3.17
N LEU A 10 -1.62 18.35 -2.35
CA LEU A 10 -1.20 18.56 -0.96
C LEU A 10 0.12 19.35 -0.86
N LYS A 11 1.07 19.06 -1.74
CA LYS A 11 2.35 19.78 -1.83
C LYS A 11 2.12 21.26 -2.18
N ASP A 12 1.31 21.54 -3.19
CA ASP A 12 0.97 22.91 -3.58
C ASP A 12 0.23 23.66 -2.46
N MET A 13 -0.71 23.01 -1.79
CA MET A 13 -1.39 23.57 -0.62
C MET A 13 -0.41 23.92 0.49
N LEU A 14 0.57 23.07 0.78
CA LEU A 14 1.59 23.32 1.79
C LEU A 14 2.40 24.59 1.46
N TYR A 15 2.86 24.73 0.23
CA TYR A 15 3.59 25.93 -0.21
C TYR A 15 2.73 27.19 -0.15
N ASN A 16 1.47 27.12 -0.56
CA ASN A 16 0.55 28.25 -0.50
C ASN A 16 0.28 28.71 0.95
N ILE A 17 0.09 27.76 1.87
CA ILE A 17 -0.09 28.05 3.30
C ILE A 17 1.18 28.73 3.84
N ALA A 18 2.35 28.17 3.57
CA ALA A 18 3.61 28.74 4.04
C ALA A 18 3.81 30.18 3.54
N SER A 19 3.63 30.41 2.24
CA SER A 19 3.74 31.74 1.65
C SER A 19 2.81 32.75 2.29
N LYS A 20 1.58 32.36 2.60
CA LYS A 20 0.61 33.22 3.33
C LYS A 20 1.17 33.61 4.70
N TYR A 21 1.67 32.64 5.48
CA TYR A 21 2.20 32.91 6.82
C TYR A 21 3.52 33.68 6.80
N GLU A 22 4.38 33.46 5.82
CA GLU A 22 5.58 34.27 5.60
C GLU A 22 5.23 35.73 5.41
N HIS A 23 4.23 36.02 4.58
CA HIS A 23 3.77 37.38 4.32
C HIS A 23 3.08 38.02 5.54
N GLU A 24 2.24 37.24 6.24
CA GLU A 24 1.43 37.76 7.35
C GLU A 24 2.24 38.00 8.63
N TYR A 25 3.20 37.09 8.90
CA TYR A 25 3.92 37.08 10.19
C TYR A 25 5.42 37.36 10.06
N GLY A 26 5.96 37.57 8.86
CA GLY A 26 7.38 37.82 8.64
C GLY A 26 8.29 36.62 8.98
N VAL A 27 7.73 35.44 9.07
CA VAL A 27 8.48 34.20 9.29
C VAL A 27 9.03 33.67 7.96
N LYS A 28 9.97 32.75 8.00
CA LYS A 28 10.49 32.06 6.82
C LYS A 28 10.36 30.56 6.98
N PHE A 29 9.79 29.88 5.98
CA PHE A 29 9.71 28.43 5.92
C PHE A 29 10.82 27.86 5.04
N VAL A 30 11.45 26.81 5.50
CA VAL A 30 12.38 26.01 4.71
C VAL A 30 11.81 24.60 4.63
N PHE A 31 11.52 24.15 3.42
CA PHE A 31 11.00 22.80 3.20
C PHE A 31 12.12 21.85 2.78
N ASN A 32 12.19 20.71 3.43
CA ASN A 32 12.95 19.56 2.98
C ASN A 32 11.95 18.44 2.70
N ILE A 33 11.55 18.32 1.44
CA ILE A 33 10.57 17.34 1.00
C ILE A 33 11.32 16.18 0.37
N ASN A 34 11.36 15.06 1.06
CA ASN A 34 11.80 13.81 0.48
C ASN A 34 10.62 13.21 -0.29
N GLU A 35 10.82 12.87 -1.54
CA GLU A 35 9.84 12.14 -2.32
C GLU A 35 9.66 10.77 -1.70
N GLY A 36 8.39 10.45 -1.38
CA GLY A 36 8.01 9.19 -0.78
C GLY A 36 7.78 8.10 -1.84
N TYR A 37 7.16 7.03 -1.40
CA TYR A 37 6.79 5.95 -2.30
C TYR A 37 5.58 6.31 -3.16
N GLU A 38 5.55 5.76 -4.36
CA GLU A 38 4.38 5.81 -5.23
C GLU A 38 3.19 5.08 -4.61
N ALA A 39 1.98 5.46 -5.03
CA ALA A 39 0.80 4.72 -4.63
C ALA A 39 0.85 3.28 -5.17
N VAL A 40 0.54 2.31 -4.32
CA VAL A 40 0.31 0.93 -4.76
C VAL A 40 -1.07 0.85 -5.41
N ILE A 41 -1.09 0.64 -6.72
CA ILE A 41 -2.32 0.48 -7.48
C ILE A 41 -2.31 -0.92 -8.10
N ASN A 42 -3.15 -1.78 -7.58
CA ASN A 42 -3.31 -3.13 -8.11
C ASN A 42 -3.97 -3.10 -9.49
N ASP A 43 -3.51 -3.96 -10.41
CA ASP A 43 -4.17 -4.16 -11.71
C ASP A 43 -5.47 -4.96 -11.51
N ASP A 44 -6.61 -4.38 -11.87
CA ASP A 44 -7.94 -4.96 -11.64
C ASP A 44 -8.12 -6.33 -12.32
N ALA A 45 -7.60 -6.49 -13.53
CA ALA A 45 -7.72 -7.75 -14.26
C ALA A 45 -6.89 -8.84 -13.58
N LEU A 46 -5.69 -8.50 -13.14
CA LEU A 46 -4.81 -9.43 -12.42
C LEU A 46 -5.39 -9.78 -11.04
N VAL A 47 -5.95 -8.81 -10.31
CA VAL A 47 -6.67 -9.06 -9.03
C VAL A 47 -7.79 -10.07 -9.23
N ASN A 48 -8.64 -9.86 -10.25
CA ASN A 48 -9.74 -10.78 -10.55
C ASN A 48 -9.24 -12.18 -10.93
N SER A 49 -8.15 -12.28 -11.69
CA SER A 49 -7.53 -13.56 -12.04
C SER A 49 -7.01 -14.30 -10.80
N VAL A 50 -6.31 -13.59 -9.91
CA VAL A 50 -5.81 -14.13 -8.63
C VAL A 50 -6.96 -14.64 -7.77
N ILE A 51 -8.02 -13.83 -7.58
CA ILE A 51 -9.18 -14.20 -6.76
C ILE A 51 -9.87 -15.45 -7.32
N ASN A 52 -10.13 -15.47 -8.63
CA ASN A 52 -10.81 -16.59 -9.27
C ASN A 52 -9.98 -17.88 -9.18
N HIS A 53 -8.65 -17.77 -9.37
CA HIS A 53 -7.76 -18.92 -9.28
C HIS A 53 -7.66 -19.45 -7.85
N ALA A 54 -7.46 -18.57 -6.87
CA ALA A 54 -7.42 -18.95 -5.45
C ALA A 54 -8.73 -19.62 -4.99
N ASN A 55 -9.88 -19.06 -5.38
CA ASN A 55 -11.19 -19.63 -5.06
C ASN A 55 -11.36 -21.05 -5.65
N ARG A 56 -10.90 -21.29 -6.89
CA ARG A 56 -10.92 -22.66 -7.48
C ARG A 56 -10.06 -23.66 -6.72
N LYS A 57 -8.99 -23.17 -6.08
CA LYS A 57 -8.11 -23.99 -5.22
C LYS A 57 -8.61 -24.09 -3.76
N GLY A 58 -9.79 -23.50 -3.46
CA GLY A 58 -10.37 -23.50 -2.11
C GLY A 58 -9.76 -22.50 -1.13
N TYR A 59 -8.90 -21.58 -1.63
CA TYR A 59 -8.29 -20.54 -0.80
C TYR A 59 -9.16 -19.29 -0.80
N LYS A 60 -9.54 -18.83 0.40
CA LYS A 60 -10.44 -17.68 0.56
C LYS A 60 -9.65 -16.37 0.64
N ILE A 61 -9.99 -15.43 -0.23
CA ILE A 61 -9.46 -14.06 -0.23
C ILE A 61 -10.55 -13.11 0.28
N ASN A 62 -10.16 -12.18 1.15
CA ASN A 62 -11.01 -11.09 1.59
C ASN A 62 -10.59 -9.80 0.88
N LEU A 63 -11.54 -9.13 0.24
CA LEU A 63 -11.31 -7.81 -0.33
C LEU A 63 -11.44 -6.74 0.74
N LEU A 64 -10.52 -5.78 0.74
CA LEU A 64 -10.63 -4.61 1.57
C LEU A 64 -11.65 -3.64 0.95
N GLU A 65 -12.57 -3.13 1.75
CA GLU A 65 -13.59 -2.18 1.30
C GLU A 65 -13.01 -0.78 1.01
N LYS A 66 -11.87 -0.46 1.61
CA LYS A 66 -11.23 0.85 1.51
C LYS A 66 -9.72 0.69 1.33
N PRO A 67 -9.08 1.64 0.62
CA PRO A 67 -7.64 1.69 0.54
C PRO A 67 -6.98 1.81 1.92
N VAL A 68 -5.83 1.18 2.09
CA VAL A 68 -5.00 1.32 3.28
C VAL A 68 -4.02 2.46 3.08
N LEU A 69 -3.98 3.41 4.04
CA LEU A 69 -3.08 4.56 3.98
C LEU A 69 -1.72 4.23 4.63
N GLN A 70 -1.00 3.31 4.02
CA GLN A 70 0.36 2.96 4.40
C GLN A 70 1.32 3.32 3.29
N ALA A 71 2.56 3.65 3.66
CA ALA A 71 3.64 3.83 2.71
C ALA A 71 4.23 2.44 2.38
N GLU A 72 4.40 2.16 1.09
CA GLU A 72 4.87 0.86 0.62
C GLU A 72 5.72 1.05 -0.65
N ASP A 73 6.92 0.50 -0.66
CA ASP A 73 7.83 0.62 -1.81
C ASP A 73 7.39 -0.22 -3.01
N PHE A 74 6.48 -1.16 -2.81
CA PHE A 74 5.88 -1.96 -3.88
C PHE A 74 5.19 -1.09 -4.96
N GLY A 75 4.80 0.14 -4.62
CA GLY A 75 4.28 1.12 -5.58
C GLY A 75 5.23 1.38 -6.76
N CYS A 76 6.53 1.23 -6.57
CA CYS A 76 7.51 1.37 -7.64
C CYS A 76 7.34 0.31 -8.74
N TYR A 77 6.90 -0.91 -8.40
CA TYR A 77 6.66 -1.97 -9.38
C TYR A 77 5.39 -1.72 -10.19
N THR A 78 4.34 -1.21 -9.56
CA THR A 78 3.03 -1.01 -10.22
C THR A 78 3.07 -0.02 -11.38
N LYS A 79 4.10 0.84 -11.44
CA LYS A 79 4.36 1.74 -12.57
C LYS A 79 4.86 1.02 -13.83
N HIS A 80 5.52 -0.10 -13.67
CA HIS A 80 6.28 -0.73 -14.75
C HIS A 80 5.66 -2.04 -15.21
N VAL A 81 5.00 -2.73 -14.29
CA VAL A 81 4.38 -4.03 -14.57
C VAL A 81 3.02 -4.14 -13.90
N LYS A 82 2.13 -4.91 -14.49
CA LYS A 82 0.88 -5.29 -13.84
C LYS A 82 1.21 -6.07 -12.57
N SER A 83 0.68 -5.58 -11.45
CA SER A 83 1.06 -6.10 -10.14
C SER A 83 -0.14 -6.21 -9.23
N VAL A 84 -0.04 -7.11 -8.25
CA VAL A 84 -1.00 -7.25 -7.16
C VAL A 84 -0.23 -7.28 -5.85
N PHE A 85 -0.58 -6.35 -4.98
CA PHE A 85 -0.14 -6.35 -3.58
C PHE A 85 -1.28 -6.83 -2.68
N PHE A 86 -0.98 -7.68 -1.75
CA PHE A 86 -1.95 -8.21 -0.79
C PHE A 86 -1.35 -8.32 0.60
N PHE A 87 -2.19 -8.32 1.60
CA PHE A 87 -1.80 -8.50 2.99
C PHE A 87 -2.04 -9.93 3.44
N LEU A 88 -1.10 -10.50 4.18
CA LEU A 88 -1.30 -11.73 4.91
C LEU A 88 -1.90 -11.40 6.28
N GLY A 89 -3.11 -11.90 6.54
CA GLY A 89 -3.78 -11.67 7.82
C GLY A 89 -3.09 -12.41 8.96
N LEU A 90 -2.69 -11.69 9.98
CA LEU A 90 -1.99 -12.24 11.15
C LEU A 90 -2.93 -12.57 12.33
N GLY A 91 -4.23 -12.32 12.19
CA GLY A 91 -5.18 -12.46 13.30
C GLY A 91 -5.12 -11.26 14.26
N LYS A 92 -5.34 -11.53 15.55
CA LYS A 92 -5.22 -10.50 16.59
C LYS A 92 -3.76 -10.38 17.01
N THR A 93 -3.16 -9.25 16.72
CA THR A 93 -1.79 -8.93 17.11
C THR A 93 -1.72 -7.45 17.52
N GLU A 94 -0.63 -7.07 18.18
CA GLU A 94 -0.29 -5.66 18.38
C GLU A 94 -0.01 -5.00 17.03
N ALA A 95 -0.14 -3.67 17.00
CA ALA A 95 0.04 -2.92 15.76
C ALA A 95 1.47 -3.07 15.20
N LEU A 96 1.59 -3.06 13.88
CA LEU A 96 2.88 -2.96 13.19
C LEU A 96 3.69 -1.77 13.73
N HIS A 97 5.01 -1.90 13.76
CA HIS A 97 5.94 -0.88 14.20
C HIS A 97 5.85 -0.51 15.71
N THR A 98 5.25 -1.37 16.53
CA THR A 98 5.32 -1.26 17.99
C THR A 98 6.35 -2.24 18.56
N GLU A 99 6.92 -1.93 19.73
CA GLU A 99 7.89 -2.79 20.40
C GLU A 99 7.31 -4.15 20.83
N HIS A 100 5.99 -4.24 20.91
CA HIS A 100 5.26 -5.46 21.29
C HIS A 100 4.73 -6.25 20.09
N PHE A 101 5.00 -5.77 18.87
CA PHE A 101 4.54 -6.49 17.67
C PHE A 101 5.12 -7.90 17.64
N ASN A 102 4.22 -8.85 17.57
CA ASN A 102 4.54 -10.26 17.43
C ASN A 102 3.37 -10.99 16.75
N PHE A 103 3.63 -12.11 16.12
CA PHE A 103 2.61 -12.94 15.49
C PHE A 103 2.98 -14.42 15.56
N ASP A 104 1.98 -15.29 15.46
CA ASP A 104 2.19 -16.72 15.37
C ASP A 104 2.86 -17.07 14.03
N SER A 105 4.07 -17.63 14.08
CA SER A 105 4.82 -18.02 12.89
C SER A 105 4.11 -19.06 12.01
N ALA A 106 3.14 -19.81 12.54
CA ALA A 106 2.33 -20.75 11.78
C ALA A 106 1.55 -20.03 10.64
N VAL A 107 1.29 -18.73 10.75
CA VAL A 107 0.63 -17.97 9.70
C VAL A 107 1.46 -17.90 8.40
N LEU A 108 2.79 -18.07 8.49
CA LEU A 108 3.68 -18.07 7.33
C LEU A 108 3.39 -19.25 6.39
N GLU A 109 2.88 -20.37 6.92
CA GLU A 109 2.46 -21.51 6.11
C GLU A 109 1.31 -21.12 5.19
N ASN A 110 0.36 -20.30 5.66
CA ASN A 110 -0.74 -19.79 4.83
C ASN A 110 -0.22 -18.91 3.69
N GLY A 111 0.78 -18.06 3.96
CA GLY A 111 1.43 -17.25 2.94
C GLY A 111 2.14 -18.11 1.89
N LEU A 112 2.87 -19.13 2.34
CA LEU A 112 3.56 -20.07 1.45
C LEU A 112 2.59 -20.83 0.55
N GLU A 113 1.49 -21.34 1.12
CA GLU A 113 0.45 -22.03 0.35
C GLU A 113 -0.20 -21.10 -0.68
N PHE A 114 -0.45 -19.85 -0.31
CA PHE A 114 -0.96 -18.87 -1.27
C PHE A 114 0.02 -18.60 -2.42
N TYR A 115 1.31 -18.46 -2.15
CA TYR A 115 2.31 -18.32 -3.22
C TYR A 115 2.40 -19.56 -4.12
N LYS A 116 2.28 -20.76 -3.57
CA LYS A 116 2.22 -21.98 -4.39
C LYS A 116 0.99 -21.98 -5.33
N ILE A 117 -0.16 -21.49 -4.83
CA ILE A 117 -1.35 -21.33 -5.65
C ILE A 117 -1.09 -20.32 -6.79
N LEU A 118 -0.40 -19.22 -6.52
CA LEU A 118 -0.09 -18.20 -7.53
C LEU A 118 0.88 -18.69 -8.60
N LEU A 119 1.79 -19.61 -8.29
CA LEU A 119 2.71 -20.19 -9.27
C LEU A 119 1.99 -21.00 -10.36
N ASP A 120 0.80 -21.50 -10.07
CA ASP A 120 -0.05 -22.23 -11.03
C ASP A 120 -0.97 -21.29 -11.83
N LEU A 121 -0.90 -19.97 -11.61
CA LEU A 121 -1.75 -19.00 -12.30
C LEU A 121 -1.23 -18.79 -13.74
N GLU A 122 -2.06 -19.14 -14.71
CA GLU A 122 -1.84 -18.78 -16.11
C GLU A 122 -2.36 -17.35 -16.35
N ILE A 123 -1.47 -16.49 -16.84
CA ILE A 123 -1.74 -15.06 -17.08
C ILE A 123 -1.95 -14.81 -18.58
#